data_62de739a7a8967fe272ba57c0e6a9038
#
_entry.id   62de739a7a8967fe272ba57c0e6a9038
#
_cell.length_a   1.000
_cell.length_b   1.000
_cell.length_c   1.000
_cell.angle_alpha   90.00
_cell.angle_beta   90.00
_cell.angle_gamma   90.00
#
_symmetry.space_group_name_H-M   'P 1'
#
loop_
_entity.id
_entity.type
_entity.pdbx_description
1 polymer ?
#
loop_
_entity_poly.entity_id
_entity_poly.type
_entity_poly.pdbx_seq_one_letter_code
_entity_poly.pdbx_strand_id
1 'polypeptide(L)'
;HDFLGKSYFVASGVCHRLPQHSLFFGGEQSPLCARCTGTYLGLLAAFLFLALRRRLSSGLFPPLGLSAVLAIFVVMWGIDGLNSFVDFWRGKPLLYPPSQELRLITGVLNGLAWGFLFVPFFNSLVLKNPAHHRSLENFGELVLTLLVGIGFAVIVRTEWPFVLYPLALLSLAGPLILLGAINTLLIQLAFNFYPDGIEKGGEIIPLFLAGIGAGLLEIFALNLLRAAIGL
;
A
#
# COMPACT_ATOMS: atom_id res chain seq x y z
N HIS A 1 -19.68 10.32 11.94
CA HIS A 1 -19.89 8.85 12.05
C HIS A 1 -19.89 8.13 10.69
N ASP A 2 -20.50 8.68 9.63
CA ASP A 2 -20.63 8.01 8.33
C ASP A 2 -19.27 7.83 7.60
N PHE A 3 -18.36 8.81 7.68
CA PHE A 3 -17.05 8.75 7.04
C PHE A 3 -16.14 7.65 7.62
N LEU A 4 -16.08 7.53 8.95
CA LEU A 4 -15.33 6.45 9.61
C LEU A 4 -15.94 5.07 9.28
N GLY A 5 -17.27 4.97 9.25
CA GLY A 5 -17.97 3.74 8.83
C GLY A 5 -17.57 3.28 7.43
N LYS A 6 -17.48 4.21 6.46
CA LYS A 6 -17.03 3.90 5.08
C LYS A 6 -15.57 3.47 5.04
N SER A 7 -14.70 4.14 5.80
CA SER A 7 -13.28 3.75 5.89
C SER A 7 -13.11 2.36 6.50
N TYR A 8 -13.91 2.02 7.50
CA TYR A 8 -13.93 0.69 8.10
C TYR A 8 -14.40 -0.38 7.13
N PHE A 9 -15.42 -0.11 6.31
CA PHE A 9 -15.91 -1.05 5.30
C PHE A 9 -14.85 -1.37 4.24
N VAL A 10 -14.15 -0.37 3.70
CA VAL A 10 -13.07 -0.59 2.73
C VAL A 10 -11.87 -1.29 3.38
N ALA A 11 -11.47 -0.82 4.57
CA ALA A 11 -10.35 -1.41 5.30
C ALA A 11 -10.59 -2.89 5.65
N SER A 12 -11.80 -3.29 6.00
CA SER A 12 -12.14 -4.69 6.32
C SER A 12 -12.00 -5.62 5.12
N GLY A 13 -12.13 -5.14 3.88
CA GLY A 13 -11.86 -5.92 2.67
C GLY A 13 -10.38 -6.29 2.50
N VAL A 14 -9.45 -5.51 3.06
CA VAL A 14 -8.01 -5.71 2.86
C VAL A 14 -7.23 -5.98 4.16
N CYS A 15 -7.84 -5.82 5.34
CA CYS A 15 -7.20 -5.96 6.64
C CYS A 15 -8.12 -6.64 7.65
N HIS A 16 -7.56 -7.56 8.47
CA HIS A 16 -8.30 -8.27 9.51
C HIS A 16 -8.73 -7.40 10.70
N ARG A 17 -8.15 -6.20 10.88
CA ARG A 17 -8.49 -5.24 11.94
C ARG A 17 -8.55 -5.83 13.36
N LEU A 18 -7.68 -6.80 13.67
CA LEU A 18 -7.61 -7.34 15.02
C LEU A 18 -7.24 -6.24 16.03
N PRO A 19 -7.98 -6.06 17.14
CA PRO A 19 -7.71 -4.98 18.10
C PRO A 19 -6.28 -5.00 18.63
N GLN A 20 -5.72 -6.18 18.92
CA GLN A 20 -4.34 -6.34 19.38
C GLN A 20 -3.27 -5.97 18.34
N HIS A 21 -3.66 -5.80 17.07
CA HIS A 21 -2.78 -5.41 15.95
C HIS A 21 -3.04 -3.99 15.45
N SER A 22 -4.00 -3.28 16.05
CA SER A 22 -4.44 -1.95 15.63
C SER A 22 -3.95 -0.87 16.58
N LEU A 23 -3.83 0.35 16.07
CA LEU A 23 -3.57 1.54 16.86
C LEU A 23 -4.90 2.14 17.33
N PHE A 24 -4.87 2.89 18.44
CA PHE A 24 -6.05 3.53 19.00
C PHE A 24 -5.82 5.05 19.14
N PHE A 25 -6.82 5.84 18.77
CA PHE A 25 -6.78 7.29 18.77
C PHE A 25 -7.97 7.83 19.56
N GLY A 26 -7.71 8.34 20.76
CA GLY A 26 -8.80 8.80 21.64
C GLY A 26 -9.84 7.72 21.97
N GLY A 27 -9.42 6.46 22.05
CA GLY A 27 -10.30 5.32 22.32
C GLY A 27 -10.91 4.67 21.04
N GLU A 28 -10.82 5.31 19.89
CA GLU A 28 -11.29 4.77 18.62
C GLU A 28 -10.20 3.92 17.93
N GLN A 29 -10.55 2.73 17.48
CA GLN A 29 -9.64 1.85 16.75
C GLN A 29 -9.35 2.40 15.35
N SER A 30 -8.09 2.35 14.92
CA SER A 30 -7.72 2.71 13.54
C SER A 30 -8.41 1.81 12.51
N PRO A 31 -8.75 2.32 11.31
CA PRO A 31 -9.36 1.52 10.25
C PRO A 31 -8.48 0.37 9.76
N LEU A 32 -7.16 0.54 9.81
CA LEU A 32 -6.16 -0.47 9.43
C LEU A 32 -5.34 -0.91 10.65
N CYS A 33 -4.82 -2.14 10.62
CA CYS A 33 -3.82 -2.57 11.58
C CYS A 33 -2.50 -1.81 11.38
N ALA A 34 -1.62 -1.78 12.39
CA ALA A 34 -0.36 -1.04 12.34
C ALA A 34 0.49 -1.36 11.10
N ARG A 35 0.55 -2.65 10.67
CA ARG A 35 1.31 -3.06 9.48
C ARG A 35 0.74 -2.50 8.19
N CYS A 36 -0.58 -2.61 7.98
CA CYS A 36 -1.23 -2.04 6.80
C CYS A 36 -1.14 -0.51 6.80
N THR A 37 -1.31 0.14 7.96
CA THR A 37 -1.08 1.58 8.10
C THR A 37 0.33 1.95 7.65
N GLY A 38 1.36 1.26 8.14
CA GLY A 38 2.73 1.46 7.69
C GLY A 38 2.89 1.29 6.18
N THR A 39 2.32 0.24 5.59
CA THR A 39 2.39 0.00 4.14
C THR A 39 1.83 1.17 3.33
N TYR A 40 0.66 1.69 3.68
CA TYR A 40 0.09 2.83 2.96
C TYR A 40 0.82 4.14 3.24
N LEU A 41 1.42 4.34 4.42
CA LEU A 41 2.28 5.49 4.69
C LEU A 41 3.58 5.44 3.88
N GLY A 42 4.22 4.27 3.79
CA GLY A 42 5.39 4.07 2.93
C GLY A 42 5.08 4.27 1.46
N LEU A 43 3.95 3.75 1.00
CA LEU A 43 3.46 3.94 -0.36
C LEU A 43 3.21 5.44 -0.65
N LEU A 44 2.57 6.15 0.28
CA LEU A 44 2.35 7.60 0.18
C LEU A 44 3.66 8.37 0.10
N ALA A 45 4.66 8.02 0.93
CA ALA A 45 5.98 8.64 0.89
C ALA A 45 6.68 8.43 -0.47
N ALA A 46 6.61 7.21 -1.02
CA ALA A 46 7.15 6.90 -2.35
C ALA A 46 6.44 7.68 -3.45
N PHE A 47 5.09 7.70 -3.45
CA PHE A 47 4.33 8.45 -4.45
C PHE A 47 4.55 9.95 -4.34
N LEU A 48 4.63 10.51 -3.13
CA LEU A 48 4.95 11.91 -2.91
C LEU A 48 6.33 12.25 -3.48
N PHE A 49 7.32 11.42 -3.20
CA PHE A 49 8.67 11.58 -3.78
C PHE A 49 8.65 11.53 -5.31
N LEU A 50 7.98 10.52 -5.89
CA LEU A 50 7.87 10.37 -7.35
C LEU A 50 7.14 11.57 -7.99
N ALA A 51 6.10 12.09 -7.36
CA ALA A 51 5.38 13.27 -7.82
C ALA A 51 6.24 14.52 -7.78
N LEU A 52 6.93 14.77 -6.65
CA LEU A 52 7.84 15.93 -6.50
C LEU A 52 9.00 15.89 -7.49
N ARG A 53 9.51 14.68 -7.78
CA ARG A 53 10.57 14.47 -8.77
C ARG A 53 10.06 14.35 -10.21
N ARG A 54 8.73 14.46 -10.43
CA ARG A 54 8.08 14.27 -11.74
C ARG A 54 8.39 12.92 -12.37
N ARG A 55 8.47 11.86 -11.55
CA ARG A 55 8.82 10.50 -11.96
C ARG A 55 7.66 9.50 -11.88
N LEU A 56 6.42 9.96 -11.77
CA LEU A 56 5.24 9.08 -11.77
C LEU A 56 5.08 8.28 -13.07
N SER A 57 5.61 8.78 -14.18
CA SER A 57 5.64 8.10 -15.49
C SER A 57 6.92 7.28 -15.75
N SER A 58 7.77 7.07 -14.74
CA SER A 58 9.03 6.32 -14.90
C SER A 58 8.77 4.90 -15.41
N GLY A 59 9.52 4.49 -16.45
CA GLY A 59 9.48 3.14 -17.01
C GLY A 59 10.67 2.27 -16.62
N LEU A 60 11.68 2.83 -15.94
CA LEU A 60 12.87 2.08 -15.56
C LEU A 60 12.87 1.76 -14.06
N PHE A 61 13.19 0.50 -13.76
CA PHE A 61 13.39 0.05 -12.38
C PHE A 61 14.60 0.72 -11.72
N PRO A 62 14.66 0.79 -10.37
CA PRO A 62 15.87 1.18 -9.65
C PRO A 62 17.08 0.35 -10.08
N PRO A 63 18.32 0.84 -9.88
CA PRO A 63 19.53 0.03 -10.06
C PRO A 63 19.45 -1.28 -9.25
N LEU A 64 20.12 -2.34 -9.73
CA LEU A 64 20.03 -3.68 -9.14
C LEU A 64 20.28 -3.68 -7.62
N GLY A 65 21.27 -2.93 -7.14
CA GLY A 65 21.56 -2.84 -5.71
C GLY A 65 20.41 -2.24 -4.89
N LEU A 66 19.75 -1.20 -5.42
CA LEU A 66 18.57 -0.61 -4.78
C LEU A 66 17.35 -1.56 -4.86
N SER A 67 17.16 -2.21 -6.00
CA SER A 67 16.09 -3.21 -6.16
C SER A 67 16.25 -4.37 -5.18
N ALA A 68 17.48 -4.82 -4.95
CA ALA A 68 17.78 -5.84 -3.95
C ALA A 68 17.44 -5.38 -2.51
N VAL A 69 17.76 -4.13 -2.15
CA VAL A 69 17.39 -3.56 -0.84
C VAL A 69 15.86 -3.47 -0.71
N LEU A 70 15.16 -3.03 -1.75
CA LEU A 70 13.68 -2.99 -1.74
C LEU A 70 13.07 -4.39 -1.63
N ALA A 71 13.67 -5.40 -2.27
CA ALA A 71 13.25 -6.79 -2.11
C ALA A 71 13.46 -7.29 -0.67
N ILE A 72 14.58 -6.92 -0.02
CA ILE A 72 14.81 -7.22 1.41
C ILE A 72 13.72 -6.57 2.27
N PHE A 73 13.27 -5.36 1.98
CA PHE A 73 12.16 -4.72 2.70
C PHE A 73 10.86 -5.54 2.64
N VAL A 74 10.55 -6.09 1.46
CA VAL A 74 9.38 -6.98 1.29
C VAL A 74 9.56 -8.26 2.11
N VAL A 75 10.76 -8.86 2.09
CA VAL A 75 11.07 -10.07 2.88
C VAL A 75 10.94 -9.79 4.38
N MET A 76 11.46 -8.67 4.88
CA MET A 76 11.32 -8.28 6.30
C MET A 76 9.85 -8.13 6.71
N TRP A 77 9.02 -7.50 5.86
CA TRP A 77 7.59 -7.40 6.08
C TRP A 77 6.92 -8.79 6.11
N GLY A 78 7.31 -9.69 5.19
CA GLY A 78 6.81 -11.07 5.13
C GLY A 78 7.18 -11.89 6.38
N ILE A 79 8.42 -11.78 6.86
CA ILE A 79 8.89 -12.44 8.09
C ILE A 79 8.11 -11.94 9.30
N ASP A 80 7.93 -10.61 9.45
CA ASP A 80 7.13 -10.04 10.53
C ASP A 80 5.66 -10.49 10.45
N GLY A 81 5.13 -10.59 9.21
CA GLY A 81 3.79 -11.13 8.93
C GLY A 81 3.63 -12.56 9.41
N LEU A 82 4.54 -13.43 9.00
CA LEU A 82 4.53 -14.82 9.36
C LEU A 82 4.71 -15.02 10.88
N ASN A 83 5.66 -14.28 11.49
CA ASN A 83 5.88 -14.33 12.93
C ASN A 83 4.61 -13.96 13.73
N SER A 84 3.93 -12.89 13.31
CA SER A 84 2.66 -12.46 13.94
C SER A 84 1.52 -13.45 13.71
N PHE A 85 1.48 -14.11 12.55
CA PHE A 85 0.48 -15.14 12.24
C PHE A 85 0.68 -16.37 13.11
N VAL A 86 1.94 -16.84 13.26
CA VAL A 86 2.26 -17.98 14.11
C VAL A 86 1.96 -17.69 15.58
N ASP A 87 2.27 -16.47 16.06
CA ASP A 87 1.92 -16.03 17.41
C ASP A 87 0.42 -16.09 17.67
N PHE A 88 -0.38 -15.57 16.72
CA PHE A 88 -1.84 -15.63 16.80
C PHE A 88 -2.40 -17.07 16.86
N TRP A 89 -1.82 -17.99 16.05
CA TRP A 89 -2.30 -19.38 15.97
C TRP A 89 -1.84 -20.27 17.11
N ARG A 90 -0.59 -20.10 17.59
CA ARG A 90 0.06 -20.98 18.57
C ARG A 90 0.12 -20.39 19.98
N GLY A 91 -0.24 -19.09 20.12
CA GLY A 91 -0.04 -18.34 21.37
C GLY A 91 1.42 -18.15 21.75
N LYS A 92 2.34 -18.38 20.81
CA LYS A 92 3.79 -18.17 20.97
C LYS A 92 4.40 -17.70 19.66
N PRO A 93 5.21 -16.62 19.67
CA PRO A 93 5.89 -16.13 18.48
C PRO A 93 6.96 -17.12 18.01
N LEU A 94 7.28 -17.06 16.70
CA LEU A 94 8.32 -17.91 16.10
C LEU A 94 9.72 -17.37 16.40
N LEU A 95 9.92 -16.05 16.27
CA LEU A 95 11.24 -15.41 16.32
C LEU A 95 11.34 -14.39 17.47
N TYR A 96 10.34 -13.52 17.64
CA TYR A 96 10.32 -12.43 18.61
C TYR A 96 8.89 -12.05 18.99
N PRO A 97 8.66 -11.46 20.17
CA PRO A 97 7.35 -10.94 20.55
C PRO A 97 6.91 -9.84 19.56
N PRO A 98 5.75 -9.98 18.88
CA PRO A 98 5.27 -8.98 17.95
C PRO A 98 5.00 -7.64 18.65
N SER A 99 5.47 -6.53 18.06
CA SER A 99 5.20 -5.17 18.54
C SER A 99 4.51 -4.32 17.48
N GLN A 100 3.77 -3.29 17.92
CA GLN A 100 3.09 -2.35 17.00
C GLN A 100 4.10 -1.51 16.21
N GLU A 101 5.22 -1.15 16.86
CA GLU A 101 6.31 -0.38 16.26
C GLU A 101 6.95 -1.16 15.11
N LEU A 102 7.27 -2.42 15.34
CA LEU A 102 7.90 -3.26 14.31
C LEU A 102 6.97 -3.51 13.13
N ARG A 103 5.68 -3.77 13.41
CA ARG A 103 4.65 -3.88 12.35
C ARG A 103 4.54 -2.59 11.53
N LEU A 104 4.56 -1.43 12.18
CA LEU A 104 4.46 -0.14 11.52
C LEU A 104 5.68 0.12 10.64
N ILE A 105 6.89 -0.12 11.16
CA ILE A 105 8.16 0.08 10.44
C ILE A 105 8.27 -0.89 9.26
N THR A 106 8.06 -2.18 9.46
CA THR A 106 8.11 -3.16 8.37
C THR A 106 7.05 -2.88 7.31
N GLY A 107 5.89 -2.36 7.72
CA GLY A 107 4.88 -1.82 6.81
C GLY A 107 5.43 -0.67 5.97
N VAL A 108 6.04 0.36 6.56
CA VAL A 108 6.63 1.49 5.82
C VAL A 108 7.66 1.01 4.80
N LEU A 109 8.56 0.10 5.21
CA LEU A 109 9.56 -0.48 4.30
C LEU A 109 8.91 -1.17 3.10
N ASN A 110 7.89 -1.99 3.35
CA ASN A 110 7.14 -2.66 2.29
C ASN A 110 6.41 -1.66 1.37
N GLY A 111 5.80 -0.62 1.92
CA GLY A 111 5.14 0.42 1.13
C GLY A 111 6.09 1.18 0.21
N LEU A 112 7.30 1.52 0.67
CA LEU A 112 8.35 2.12 -0.15
C LEU A 112 8.75 1.17 -1.30
N ALA A 113 8.94 -0.13 -0.99
CA ALA A 113 9.28 -1.11 -2.01
C ALA A 113 8.20 -1.22 -3.08
N TRP A 114 6.92 -1.30 -2.69
CA TRP A 114 5.80 -1.28 -3.61
C TRP A 114 5.78 -0.02 -4.48
N GLY A 115 5.91 1.17 -3.90
CA GLY A 115 5.89 2.42 -4.66
C GLY A 115 6.98 2.49 -5.74
N PHE A 116 8.22 2.14 -5.40
CA PHE A 116 9.35 2.24 -6.33
C PHE A 116 9.44 1.09 -7.33
N LEU A 117 8.93 -0.08 -7.03
CA LEU A 117 8.93 -1.23 -7.95
C LEU A 117 7.65 -1.31 -8.80
N PHE A 118 6.49 -1.02 -8.21
CA PHE A 118 5.22 -1.14 -8.91
C PHE A 118 5.01 -0.05 -9.97
N VAL A 119 5.45 1.19 -9.72
CA VAL A 119 5.26 2.29 -10.68
C VAL A 119 5.94 2.00 -12.03
N PRO A 120 7.25 1.66 -12.12
CA PRO A 120 7.85 1.34 -13.41
C PRO A 120 7.26 0.06 -14.02
N PHE A 121 6.89 -0.93 -13.22
CA PHE A 121 6.21 -2.13 -13.69
C PHE A 121 4.86 -1.79 -14.35
N PHE A 122 4.02 -1.01 -13.67
CA PHE A 122 2.74 -0.55 -14.19
C PHE A 122 2.92 0.23 -15.49
N ASN A 123 3.81 1.22 -15.49
CA ASN A 123 4.03 2.08 -16.64
C ASN A 123 4.57 1.32 -17.85
N SER A 124 5.44 0.31 -17.64
CA SER A 124 5.99 -0.50 -18.73
C SER A 124 4.94 -1.37 -19.43
N LEU A 125 3.84 -1.70 -18.75
CA LEU A 125 2.75 -2.53 -19.29
C LEU A 125 1.58 -1.71 -19.85
N VAL A 126 1.38 -0.49 -19.32
CA VAL A 126 0.21 0.32 -19.66
C VAL A 126 0.54 1.44 -20.63
N LEU A 127 1.72 2.09 -20.48
CA LEU A 127 2.10 3.22 -21.33
C LEU A 127 2.88 2.76 -22.56
N LYS A 128 2.56 3.32 -23.72
CA LYS A 128 3.30 3.08 -24.97
C LYS A 128 4.75 3.60 -24.89
N ASN A 129 4.93 4.78 -24.32
CA ASN A 129 6.22 5.45 -24.17
C ASN A 129 6.44 5.88 -22.73
N PRO A 130 6.72 4.94 -21.79
CA PRO A 130 7.05 5.30 -20.42
C PRO A 130 8.32 6.14 -20.39
N ALA A 131 8.40 7.10 -19.47
CA ALA A 131 9.53 8.00 -19.38
C ALA A 131 10.85 7.25 -19.08
N HIS A 132 11.90 7.58 -19.81
CA HIS A 132 13.19 6.88 -19.78
C HIS A 132 14.07 7.31 -18.59
N HIS A 133 13.49 7.36 -17.40
CA HIS A 133 14.18 7.60 -16.13
C HIS A 133 13.76 6.55 -15.09
N ARG A 134 14.60 6.37 -14.07
CA ARG A 134 14.39 5.41 -13.00
C ARG A 134 13.42 5.97 -11.95
N SER A 135 12.62 5.10 -11.36
CA SER A 135 11.77 5.47 -10.22
C SER A 135 12.60 5.92 -9.00
N LEU A 136 13.77 5.29 -8.80
CA LEU A 136 14.73 5.62 -7.74
C LEU A 136 16.14 5.49 -8.33
N GLU A 137 17.02 6.49 -8.13
CA GLU A 137 18.32 6.53 -8.79
C GLU A 137 19.49 6.18 -7.87
N ASN A 138 19.42 6.58 -6.61
CA ASN A 138 20.54 6.45 -5.68
C ASN A 138 20.05 6.21 -4.23
N PHE A 139 20.99 5.77 -3.37
CA PHE A 139 20.72 5.53 -1.96
C PHE A 139 20.32 6.78 -1.17
N GLY A 140 20.75 7.97 -1.57
CA GLY A 140 20.35 9.23 -0.93
C GLY A 140 18.84 9.47 -1.08
N GLU A 141 18.28 9.18 -2.26
CA GLU A 141 16.83 9.25 -2.50
C GLU A 141 16.07 8.23 -1.66
N LEU A 142 16.61 7.01 -1.54
CA LEU A 142 16.00 5.97 -0.68
C LEU A 142 16.01 6.40 0.79
N VAL A 143 17.13 6.90 1.30
CA VAL A 143 17.26 7.39 2.68
C VAL A 143 16.29 8.55 2.93
N LEU A 144 16.20 9.51 2.02
CA LEU A 144 15.28 10.64 2.14
C LEU A 144 13.82 10.16 2.25
N THR A 145 13.39 9.27 1.37
CA THR A 145 12.02 8.75 1.39
C THR A 145 11.74 7.86 2.60
N LEU A 146 12.75 7.12 3.06
CA LEU A 146 12.67 6.35 4.30
C LEU A 146 12.48 7.27 5.51
N LEU A 147 13.22 8.37 5.60
CA LEU A 147 13.05 9.37 6.67
C LEU A 147 11.65 9.99 6.65
N VAL A 148 11.10 10.28 5.47
CA VAL A 148 9.71 10.77 5.34
C VAL A 148 8.71 9.72 5.82
N GLY A 149 8.86 8.47 5.40
CA GLY A 149 7.99 7.37 5.81
C GLY A 149 8.04 7.10 7.33
N ILE A 150 9.24 7.14 7.92
CA ILE A 150 9.43 7.04 9.37
C ILE A 150 8.82 8.25 10.08
N GLY A 151 8.98 9.46 9.53
CA GLY A 151 8.33 10.66 10.05
C GLY A 151 6.81 10.52 10.13
N PHE A 152 6.17 9.99 9.09
CA PHE A 152 4.75 9.66 9.12
C PHE A 152 4.42 8.61 10.19
N ALA A 153 5.23 7.57 10.33
CA ALA A 153 5.04 6.53 11.34
C ALA A 153 5.14 7.11 12.77
N VAL A 154 6.09 8.02 13.02
CA VAL A 154 6.23 8.72 14.30
C VAL A 154 4.99 9.56 14.61
N ILE A 155 4.47 10.33 13.64
CA ILE A 155 3.25 11.11 13.78
C ILE A 155 2.07 10.20 14.16
N VAL A 156 1.92 9.08 13.46
CA VAL A 156 0.86 8.09 13.73
C VAL A 156 1.02 7.49 15.14
N ARG A 157 2.25 7.26 15.57
CA ARG A 157 2.54 6.68 16.90
C ARG A 157 2.30 7.65 18.07
N THR A 158 2.12 8.95 17.80
CA THR A 158 1.66 9.88 18.83
C THR A 158 0.25 9.59 19.31
N GLU A 159 -0.53 8.84 18.55
CA GLU A 159 -1.92 8.46 18.85
C GLU A 159 -2.86 9.66 19.08
N TRP A 160 -2.50 10.82 18.53
CA TRP A 160 -3.34 12.01 18.61
C TRP A 160 -4.68 11.78 17.92
N PRO A 161 -5.82 12.13 18.53
CA PRO A 161 -7.14 11.90 17.94
C PRO A 161 -7.32 12.49 16.53
N PHE A 162 -6.70 13.65 16.25
CA PHE A 162 -6.76 14.28 14.94
C PHE A 162 -6.09 13.47 13.83
N VAL A 163 -5.14 12.60 14.15
CA VAL A 163 -4.45 11.72 13.18
C VAL A 163 -5.39 10.64 12.64
N LEU A 164 -6.46 10.30 13.36
CA LEU A 164 -7.44 9.32 12.93
C LEU A 164 -8.10 9.68 11.59
N TYR A 165 -8.42 10.96 11.36
CA TYR A 165 -9.10 11.38 10.12
C TYR A 165 -8.23 11.24 8.86
N PRO A 166 -6.98 11.75 8.82
CA PRO A 166 -6.08 11.46 7.69
C PRO A 166 -5.81 9.98 7.50
N LEU A 167 -5.70 9.19 8.58
CA LEU A 167 -5.58 7.74 8.47
C LEU A 167 -6.84 7.07 7.91
N ALA A 168 -8.03 7.53 8.30
CA ALA A 168 -9.29 7.06 7.73
C ALA A 168 -9.37 7.37 6.23
N LEU A 169 -8.93 8.55 5.80
CA LEU A 169 -8.84 8.90 4.38
C LEU A 169 -7.83 8.01 3.64
N LEU A 170 -6.65 7.80 4.22
CA LEU A 170 -5.62 6.93 3.64
C LEU A 170 -6.09 5.48 3.55
N SER A 171 -6.83 4.99 4.56
CA SER A 171 -7.38 3.63 4.59
C SER A 171 -8.53 3.43 3.61
N LEU A 172 -9.19 4.50 3.18
CA LEU A 172 -10.21 4.47 2.13
C LEU A 172 -9.55 4.56 0.74
N ALA A 173 -8.71 5.55 0.52
CA ALA A 173 -8.12 5.83 -0.78
C ALA A 173 -7.00 4.85 -1.15
N GLY A 174 -6.12 4.49 -0.21
CA GLY A 174 -4.95 3.66 -0.47
C GLY A 174 -5.29 2.29 -1.07
N PRO A 175 -6.16 1.49 -0.44
CA PRO A 175 -6.61 0.21 -1.01
C PRO A 175 -7.28 0.36 -2.37
N LEU A 176 -8.15 1.36 -2.55
CA LEU A 176 -8.86 1.58 -3.81
C LEU A 176 -7.91 1.96 -4.94
N ILE A 177 -6.92 2.81 -4.68
CA ILE A 177 -5.91 3.19 -5.68
C ILE A 177 -5.06 1.98 -6.04
N LEU A 178 -4.60 1.21 -5.05
CA LEU A 178 -3.74 0.05 -5.29
C LEU A 178 -4.47 -1.07 -6.02
N LEU A 179 -5.68 -1.45 -5.55
CA LEU A 179 -6.52 -2.44 -6.23
C LEU A 179 -6.94 -1.95 -7.61
N GLY A 180 -7.30 -0.66 -7.73
CA GLY A 180 -7.61 -0.04 -9.00
C GLY A 180 -6.45 -0.16 -10.00
N ALA A 181 -5.22 0.10 -9.57
CA ALA A 181 -4.04 -0.04 -10.42
C ALA A 181 -3.77 -1.51 -10.81
N ILE A 182 -3.87 -2.44 -9.85
CA ILE A 182 -3.71 -3.88 -10.11
C ILE A 182 -4.78 -4.37 -11.10
N ASN A 183 -6.04 -4.04 -10.86
CA ASN A 183 -7.15 -4.42 -11.74
C ASN A 183 -7.05 -3.76 -13.12
N THR A 184 -6.54 -2.52 -13.21
CA THR A 184 -6.22 -1.88 -14.49
C THR A 184 -5.24 -2.72 -15.29
N LEU A 185 -4.17 -3.21 -14.66
CA LEU A 185 -3.21 -4.12 -15.33
C LEU A 185 -3.89 -5.42 -15.77
N LEU A 186 -4.68 -6.04 -14.89
CA LEU A 186 -5.36 -7.30 -15.20
C LEU A 186 -6.35 -7.13 -16.37
N ILE A 187 -7.13 -6.05 -16.38
CA ILE A 187 -8.07 -5.72 -17.44
C ILE A 187 -7.31 -5.46 -18.75
N GLN A 188 -6.21 -4.69 -18.71
CA GLN A 188 -5.40 -4.44 -19.90
C GLN A 188 -4.79 -5.73 -20.45
N LEU A 189 -4.24 -6.60 -19.60
CA LEU A 189 -3.65 -7.88 -20.00
C LEU A 189 -4.69 -8.87 -20.53
N ALA A 190 -5.89 -8.91 -19.92
CA ALA A 190 -6.94 -9.87 -20.30
C ALA A 190 -7.65 -9.48 -21.60
N PHE A 191 -7.93 -8.21 -21.79
CA PHE A 191 -8.75 -7.72 -22.90
C PHE A 191 -7.96 -7.00 -23.99
N ASN A 192 -6.70 -6.64 -23.69
CA ASN A 192 -5.78 -5.96 -24.62
C ASN A 192 -6.41 -4.75 -25.33
N PHE A 193 -7.11 -3.88 -24.55
CA PHE A 193 -7.80 -2.71 -25.11
C PHE A 193 -6.86 -1.74 -25.83
N TYR A 194 -5.60 -1.66 -25.38
CA TYR A 194 -4.55 -0.83 -25.96
C TYR A 194 -3.35 -1.71 -26.33
N PRO A 195 -3.37 -2.38 -27.52
CA PRO A 195 -2.30 -3.32 -27.90
C PRO A 195 -0.90 -2.69 -27.96
N ASP A 196 -0.83 -1.42 -28.37
CA ASP A 196 0.41 -0.65 -28.45
C ASP A 196 0.71 0.17 -27.19
N GLY A 197 -0.11 0.02 -26.13
CA GLY A 197 -0.06 0.85 -24.94
C GLY A 197 -0.76 2.20 -25.10
N ILE A 198 -0.98 2.86 -23.99
CA ILE A 198 -1.68 4.16 -23.90
C ILE A 198 -0.71 5.29 -24.26
N GLU A 199 -1.04 6.14 -25.24
CA GLU A 199 -0.24 7.30 -25.64
C GLU A 199 -0.61 8.56 -24.83
N LYS A 200 -1.90 8.78 -24.61
CA LYS A 200 -2.42 9.99 -23.97
C LYS A 200 -2.86 9.68 -22.55
N GLY A 201 -2.37 10.47 -21.58
CA GLY A 201 -2.71 10.27 -20.17
C GLY A 201 -4.21 10.27 -19.86
N GLY A 202 -5.05 10.93 -20.70
CA GLY A 202 -6.50 10.88 -20.55
C GLY A 202 -7.14 9.52 -20.85
N GLU A 203 -6.51 8.70 -21.67
CA GLU A 203 -7.01 7.36 -22.05
C GLU A 203 -6.88 6.34 -20.89
N ILE A 204 -5.99 6.59 -19.95
CA ILE A 204 -5.84 5.74 -18.76
C ILE A 204 -7.01 5.89 -17.80
N ILE A 205 -7.69 7.06 -17.79
CA ILE A 205 -8.74 7.37 -16.82
C ILE A 205 -9.90 6.38 -16.88
N PRO A 206 -10.52 6.10 -18.03
CA PRO A 206 -11.64 5.15 -18.08
C PRO A 206 -11.20 3.72 -17.70
N LEU A 207 -9.99 3.30 -18.09
CA LEU A 207 -9.45 1.99 -17.72
C LEU A 207 -9.17 1.91 -16.20
N PHE A 208 -8.63 2.97 -15.61
CA PHE A 208 -8.38 3.05 -14.18
C PHE A 208 -9.67 3.10 -13.36
N LEU A 209 -10.70 3.81 -13.85
CA LEU A 209 -12.03 3.80 -13.21
C LEU A 209 -12.67 2.41 -13.27
N ALA A 210 -12.53 1.68 -14.38
CA ALA A 210 -12.95 0.29 -14.46
C ALA A 210 -12.19 -0.59 -13.45
N GLY A 211 -10.88 -0.38 -13.30
CA GLY A 211 -10.05 -1.05 -12.29
C GLY A 211 -10.50 -0.75 -10.85
N ILE A 212 -10.84 0.51 -10.54
CA ILE A 212 -11.42 0.88 -9.23
C ILE A 212 -12.77 0.20 -9.02
N GLY A 213 -13.63 0.16 -10.05
CA GLY A 213 -14.92 -0.54 -10.00
C GLY A 213 -14.76 -2.02 -9.67
N ALA A 214 -13.80 -2.70 -10.32
CA ALA A 214 -13.46 -4.09 -10.02
C ALA A 214 -12.95 -4.26 -8.57
N GLY A 215 -12.06 -3.36 -8.11
CA GLY A 215 -11.56 -3.37 -6.72
C GLY A 215 -12.67 -3.16 -5.67
N LEU A 216 -13.66 -2.32 -5.97
CA LEU A 216 -14.84 -2.17 -5.10
C LEU A 216 -15.67 -3.45 -5.04
N LEU A 217 -15.86 -4.14 -6.17
CA LEU A 217 -16.55 -5.43 -6.20
C LEU A 217 -15.80 -6.50 -5.41
N GLU A 218 -14.47 -6.54 -5.50
CA GLU A 218 -13.63 -7.44 -4.71
C GLU A 218 -13.78 -7.17 -3.21
N ILE A 219 -13.70 -5.91 -2.76
CA ILE A 219 -13.90 -5.51 -1.37
C ILE A 219 -15.30 -5.93 -0.90
N PHE A 220 -16.32 -5.68 -1.70
CA PHE A 220 -17.69 -6.06 -1.37
C PHE A 220 -17.84 -7.59 -1.24
N ALA A 221 -17.30 -8.34 -2.21
CA ALA A 221 -17.34 -9.81 -2.19
C ALA A 221 -16.60 -10.40 -0.97
N LEU A 222 -15.44 -9.84 -0.61
CA LEU A 222 -14.68 -10.25 0.58
C LEU A 222 -15.44 -9.95 1.88
N ASN A 223 -16.13 -8.81 1.98
CA ASN A 223 -16.94 -8.49 3.15
C ASN A 223 -18.18 -9.42 3.26
N LEU A 224 -18.81 -9.75 2.13
CA LEU A 224 -19.90 -10.75 2.11
C LEU A 224 -19.41 -12.14 2.55
N LEU A 225 -18.25 -12.57 2.03
CA LEU A 225 -17.66 -13.85 2.40
C LEU A 225 -17.36 -13.91 3.91
N ARG A 226 -16.76 -12.85 4.47
CA ARG A 226 -16.51 -12.75 5.92
C ARG A 226 -17.80 -12.84 6.74
N ALA A 227 -18.82 -12.09 6.34
CA ALA A 227 -20.12 -12.15 7.01
C ALA A 227 -20.74 -13.56 6.97
N ALA A 228 -20.57 -14.29 5.84
CA ALA A 228 -21.08 -15.64 5.67
C ALA A 228 -20.36 -16.68 6.55
N ILE A 229 -19.06 -16.48 6.84
CA ILE A 229 -18.26 -17.38 7.69
C ILE A 229 -18.14 -16.91 9.15
N GLY A 230 -18.86 -15.83 9.52
CA GLY A 230 -18.92 -15.32 10.89
C GLY A 230 -17.63 -14.61 11.38
N LEU A 231 -16.83 -14.04 10.47
CA LEU A 231 -15.59 -13.29 10.75
C LEU A 231 -15.79 -11.78 10.66
#